data_3c78bd608530562756f4109485e37f9d
#
_entry.id   3c78bd608530562756f4109485e37f9d
#
_cell.length_a   1.000
_cell.length_b   1.000
_cell.length_c   1.000
_cell.angle_alpha   90.00
_cell.angle_beta   90.00
_cell.angle_gamma   90.00
#
_symmetry.space_group_name_H-M   'P 1'
#
loop_
_entity.id
_entity.type
_entity.pdbx_description
1 polymer ?
#
loop_
_entity_poly.entity_id
_entity_poly.type
_entity_poly.pdbx_seq_one_letter_code
_entity_poly.pdbx_strand_id
1 'polypeptide(L)'
;GVILVNINPAYRSSELEYVLKQSGCQWLVSAGSFKTSDYHAMLQGLVPELAGQAIGKLHSERLPELRGVISLDAQPPQGFLPWSQLTGLAGSVSVEQLHERQDSLHFDQAVNIQYTSGTTGFPKGATLSHYNILNNGYMVGESLGLSAVDRLVIPVPLYHCFGMVMGNLGCITHGSTMIYPSDAFDPLLTLRTVAEEKATALYGVPTMFIAMLDQPQRAEFDLSSLRTGIMAGATCPIEVMRRVINEMHMNEVQIAYGMTETSPVSLQTGPSDDLELRVTTVGRTQPQLESKIIDEAGNLVPRGTIGELCTRGYSVMLGYWNNPQGTAEAIDQAGWMHTGDLASMNEEGYVCIAGRNKDMIIRGGENIYPRELEEFFFTHPAVADVQVIGIPCSRYGEEIVAWIKFHPGHS
;
A
#
# COMPACT_ATOMS: atom_id res chain seq x y z
N GLY A 1 19.52 -1.45 12.41
CA GLY A 1 20.00 -2.61 11.71
C GLY A 1 19.11 -3.84 11.84
N VAL A 2 17.78 -3.63 11.87
CA VAL A 2 16.77 -4.71 11.87
C VAL A 2 15.96 -4.58 10.57
N ILE A 3 15.66 -5.70 9.92
CA ILE A 3 14.72 -5.72 8.80
C ILE A 3 13.31 -5.85 9.39
N LEU A 4 12.48 -4.85 9.16
CA LEU A 4 11.07 -4.87 9.57
C LEU A 4 10.25 -5.71 8.60
N VAL A 5 9.55 -6.72 9.09
CA VAL A 5 8.59 -7.51 8.33
C VAL A 5 7.18 -7.05 8.68
N ASN A 6 6.51 -6.39 7.76
CA ASN A 6 5.15 -5.93 7.97
C ASN A 6 4.15 -7.07 7.74
N ILE A 7 3.37 -7.40 8.78
CA ILE A 7 2.39 -8.48 8.73
C ILE A 7 0.98 -7.87 8.72
N ASN A 8 0.15 -8.33 7.78
CA ASN A 8 -1.24 -7.91 7.71
C ASN A 8 -2.01 -8.39 8.95
N PRO A 9 -2.64 -7.50 9.72
CA PRO A 9 -3.37 -7.85 10.94
C PRO A 9 -4.61 -8.72 10.68
N ALA A 10 -5.06 -8.85 9.44
CA ALA A 10 -6.16 -9.74 9.07
C ALA A 10 -5.72 -11.21 8.89
N TYR A 11 -4.41 -11.48 8.84
CA TYR A 11 -3.91 -12.85 8.68
C TYR A 11 -4.38 -13.76 9.82
N ARG A 12 -4.68 -15.00 9.47
CA ARG A 12 -4.99 -16.07 10.40
C ARG A 12 -3.77 -16.96 10.60
N SER A 13 -3.91 -18.01 11.37
CA SER A 13 -2.79 -18.87 11.79
C SER A 13 -1.99 -19.42 10.60
N SER A 14 -2.64 -19.80 9.51
CA SER A 14 -1.98 -20.36 8.32
C SER A 14 -1.11 -19.33 7.58
N GLU A 15 -1.64 -18.13 7.35
CA GLU A 15 -0.89 -17.06 6.68
C GLU A 15 0.21 -16.54 7.59
N LEU A 16 -0.05 -16.40 8.90
CA LEU A 16 0.94 -15.99 9.87
C LEU A 16 2.11 -16.98 9.92
N GLU A 17 1.81 -18.28 10.01
CA GLU A 17 2.83 -19.35 9.98
C GLU A 17 3.68 -19.26 8.70
N TYR A 18 3.03 -19.12 7.55
CA TYR A 18 3.71 -18.99 6.28
C TYR A 18 4.68 -17.81 6.27
N VAL A 19 4.21 -16.62 6.66
CA VAL A 19 5.02 -15.39 6.64
C VAL A 19 6.19 -15.49 7.61
N LEU A 20 5.99 -16.01 8.82
CA LEU A 20 7.08 -16.17 9.80
C LEU A 20 8.15 -17.16 9.33
N LYS A 21 7.75 -18.27 8.70
CA LYS A 21 8.68 -19.24 8.10
C LYS A 21 9.45 -18.66 6.91
N GLN A 22 8.71 -18.08 5.97
CA GLN A 22 9.29 -17.61 4.71
C GLN A 22 10.21 -16.41 4.92
N SER A 23 9.88 -15.51 5.86
CA SER A 23 10.75 -14.37 6.21
C SER A 23 11.96 -14.77 7.05
N GLY A 24 11.91 -15.87 7.78
CA GLY A 24 12.91 -16.21 8.80
C GLY A 24 12.88 -15.25 9.99
N CYS A 25 11.70 -14.75 10.35
CA CYS A 25 11.50 -13.79 11.42
C CYS A 25 12.00 -14.35 12.77
N GLN A 26 12.92 -13.63 13.42
CA GLN A 26 13.49 -14.07 14.71
C GLN A 26 12.72 -13.52 15.90
N TRP A 27 12.14 -12.33 15.77
CA TRP A 27 11.36 -11.68 16.82
C TRP A 27 10.05 -11.15 16.25
N LEU A 28 8.95 -11.47 16.90
CA LEU A 28 7.65 -10.96 16.56
C LEU A 28 7.20 -9.95 17.60
N VAL A 29 6.75 -8.76 17.18
CA VAL A 29 6.06 -7.79 18.03
C VAL A 29 4.56 -7.89 17.73
N SER A 30 3.73 -8.08 18.74
CA SER A 30 2.30 -8.29 18.60
C SER A 30 1.50 -7.56 19.67
N ALA A 31 0.35 -7.00 19.30
CA ALA A 31 -0.73 -6.71 20.25
C ALA A 31 -1.37 -8.02 20.73
N GLY A 32 -2.15 -7.98 21.78
CA GLY A 32 -2.90 -9.14 22.26
C GLY A 32 -4.05 -9.51 21.32
N SER A 33 -4.76 -8.50 20.84
CA SER A 33 -5.91 -8.70 19.94
C SER A 33 -6.14 -7.48 19.03
N PHE A 34 -6.87 -7.70 17.95
CA PHE A 34 -7.38 -6.64 17.09
C PHE A 34 -8.67 -7.13 16.40
N LYS A 35 -9.76 -6.36 16.53
CA LYS A 35 -11.09 -6.75 16.03
C LYS A 35 -11.49 -8.16 16.53
N THR A 36 -11.67 -9.10 15.61
CA THR A 36 -12.03 -10.50 15.91
C THR A 36 -10.83 -11.44 16.06
N SER A 37 -9.60 -10.92 15.93
CA SER A 37 -8.38 -11.73 16.04
C SER A 37 -7.82 -11.66 17.46
N ASP A 38 -7.63 -12.83 18.10
CA ASP A 38 -6.84 -13.00 19.31
C ASP A 38 -5.45 -13.50 18.89
N TYR A 39 -4.49 -12.58 18.84
CA TYR A 39 -3.14 -12.89 18.38
C TYR A 39 -2.36 -13.73 19.39
N HIS A 40 -2.59 -13.54 20.69
CA HIS A 40 -1.96 -14.36 21.70
C HIS A 40 -2.40 -15.81 21.58
N ALA A 41 -3.71 -16.08 21.45
CA ALA A 41 -4.22 -17.44 21.27
C ALA A 41 -3.72 -18.06 19.95
N MET A 42 -3.66 -17.28 18.87
CA MET A 42 -3.10 -17.75 17.59
C MET A 42 -1.63 -18.17 17.74
N LEU A 43 -0.81 -17.33 18.38
CA LEU A 43 0.62 -17.61 18.59
C LEU A 43 0.85 -18.80 19.55
N GLN A 44 0.07 -18.92 20.62
CA GLN A 44 0.13 -20.09 21.51
C GLN A 44 -0.28 -21.39 20.80
N GLY A 45 -1.24 -21.31 19.88
CA GLY A 45 -1.63 -22.44 19.04
C GLY A 45 -0.57 -22.83 17.98
N LEU A 46 0.17 -21.85 17.44
CA LEU A 46 1.25 -22.09 16.49
C LEU A 46 2.52 -22.57 17.19
N VAL A 47 2.82 -22.03 18.36
CA VAL A 47 4.07 -22.25 19.12
C VAL A 47 3.73 -22.52 20.58
N PRO A 48 3.18 -23.69 20.92
CA PRO A 48 2.83 -24.04 22.29
C PRO A 48 4.03 -24.06 23.25
N GLU A 49 5.25 -24.17 22.71
CA GLU A 49 6.50 -24.13 23.47
C GLU A 49 6.78 -22.78 24.13
N LEU A 50 6.11 -21.69 23.68
CA LEU A 50 6.26 -20.36 24.24
C LEU A 50 6.09 -20.34 25.77
N ALA A 51 5.11 -21.04 26.30
CA ALA A 51 4.81 -21.05 27.73
C ALA A 51 5.86 -21.75 28.60
N GLY A 52 6.70 -22.60 28.02
CA GLY A 52 7.67 -23.44 28.75
C GLY A 52 9.13 -23.01 28.60
N GLN A 53 9.43 -22.02 27.75
CA GLN A 53 10.81 -21.66 27.42
C GLN A 53 11.15 -20.24 27.87
N ALA A 54 12.44 -20.00 28.13
CA ALA A 54 12.93 -18.69 28.50
C ALA A 54 12.84 -17.74 27.29
N ILE A 55 12.52 -16.48 27.56
CA ILE A 55 12.45 -15.41 26.55
C ILE A 55 13.78 -15.30 25.80
N GLY A 56 13.73 -15.25 24.47
CA GLY A 56 14.91 -15.18 23.61
C GLY A 56 15.59 -16.53 23.35
N LYS A 57 15.09 -17.61 23.95
CA LYS A 57 15.59 -18.99 23.76
C LYS A 57 14.51 -19.93 23.27
N LEU A 58 13.50 -19.39 22.63
CA LEU A 58 12.45 -20.19 22.02
C LEU A 58 13.06 -21.14 20.99
N HIS A 59 12.65 -22.39 21.04
CA HIS A 59 12.95 -23.40 20.05
C HIS A 59 11.64 -24.12 19.69
N SER A 60 11.18 -23.95 18.47
CA SER A 60 9.97 -24.56 17.93
C SER A 60 10.30 -25.28 16.62
N GLU A 61 9.80 -26.51 16.47
CA GLU A 61 9.91 -27.25 15.22
C GLU A 61 9.12 -26.56 14.08
N ARG A 62 8.00 -25.92 14.43
CA ARG A 62 7.16 -25.22 13.45
C ARG A 62 7.78 -23.93 12.95
N LEU A 63 8.43 -23.16 13.83
CA LEU A 63 9.01 -21.85 13.55
C LEU A 63 10.47 -21.83 14.06
N PRO A 64 11.40 -22.53 13.40
CA PRO A 64 12.76 -22.77 13.91
C PRO A 64 13.60 -21.51 14.06
N GLU A 65 13.29 -20.45 13.31
CA GLU A 65 14.01 -19.18 13.39
C GLU A 65 13.44 -18.23 14.45
N LEU A 66 12.19 -18.46 14.91
CA LEU A 66 11.55 -17.58 15.90
C LEU A 66 12.16 -17.81 17.28
N ARG A 67 12.70 -16.75 17.87
CA ARG A 67 13.41 -16.76 19.19
C ARG A 67 12.58 -16.20 20.32
N GLY A 68 11.57 -15.42 20.01
CA GLY A 68 10.66 -14.85 21.00
C GLY A 68 9.59 -13.96 20.43
N VAL A 69 8.61 -13.71 21.27
CA VAL A 69 7.47 -12.81 20.97
C VAL A 69 7.45 -11.69 22.00
N ILE A 70 7.36 -10.47 21.52
CA ILE A 70 7.22 -9.26 22.33
C ILE A 70 5.75 -8.84 22.24
N SER A 71 5.10 -8.67 23.38
CA SER A 71 3.72 -8.21 23.42
C SER A 71 3.64 -6.74 23.79
N LEU A 72 2.75 -6.02 23.12
CA LEU A 72 2.42 -4.63 23.45
C LEU A 72 1.56 -4.53 24.73
N ASP A 73 0.95 -5.64 25.15
CA ASP A 73 0.14 -5.66 26.38
C ASP A 73 1.01 -5.56 27.61
N ALA A 74 0.50 -4.89 28.64
CA ALA A 74 1.23 -4.72 29.91
C ALA A 74 1.40 -6.03 30.67
N GLN A 75 0.44 -6.95 30.55
CA GLN A 75 0.42 -8.26 31.23
C GLN A 75 0.08 -9.37 30.23
N PRO A 76 1.03 -9.71 29.32
CA PRO A 76 0.80 -10.77 28.36
C PRO A 76 0.81 -12.17 28.99
N PRO A 77 0.35 -13.20 28.27
CA PRO A 77 0.49 -14.59 28.71
C PRO A 77 1.95 -14.99 28.94
N GLN A 78 2.14 -16.08 29.70
CA GLN A 78 3.47 -16.63 29.95
C GLN A 78 4.20 -16.96 28.64
N GLY A 79 5.49 -16.66 28.59
CA GLY A 79 6.36 -16.86 27.43
C GLY A 79 6.48 -15.66 26.50
N PHE A 80 5.64 -14.64 26.67
CA PHE A 80 5.74 -13.38 25.94
C PHE A 80 6.56 -12.36 26.74
N LEU A 81 7.39 -11.55 26.06
CA LEU A 81 8.11 -10.44 26.67
C LEU A 81 7.22 -9.18 26.61
N PRO A 82 6.83 -8.59 27.75
CA PRO A 82 6.14 -7.30 27.74
C PRO A 82 7.01 -6.20 27.11
N TRP A 83 6.42 -5.37 26.24
CA TRP A 83 7.12 -4.24 25.62
C TRP A 83 7.81 -3.33 26.63
N SER A 84 7.17 -3.08 27.77
CA SER A 84 7.70 -2.25 28.86
C SER A 84 9.04 -2.74 29.44
N GLN A 85 9.38 -4.03 29.27
CA GLN A 85 10.65 -4.58 29.73
C GLN A 85 11.81 -4.34 28.76
N LEU A 86 11.55 -3.95 27.51
CA LEU A 86 12.62 -3.69 26.52
C LEU A 86 13.56 -2.55 26.95
N THR A 87 12.99 -1.50 27.53
CA THR A 87 13.79 -0.35 28.03
C THR A 87 14.78 -0.77 29.10
N GLY A 88 14.42 -1.75 29.94
CA GLY A 88 15.33 -2.32 30.95
C GLY A 88 16.50 -3.09 30.35
N LEU A 89 16.36 -3.63 29.14
CA LEU A 89 17.43 -4.33 28.43
C LEU A 89 18.38 -3.37 27.72
N ALA A 90 18.02 -2.12 27.53
CA ALA A 90 18.83 -1.12 26.80
C ALA A 90 20.20 -0.91 27.48
N GLY A 91 20.28 -1.02 28.82
CA GLY A 91 21.55 -0.90 29.56
C GLY A 91 22.57 -2.00 29.25
N SER A 92 22.19 -3.08 28.56
CA SER A 92 23.10 -4.14 28.14
C SER A 92 23.87 -3.82 26.84
N VAL A 93 23.52 -2.73 26.15
CA VAL A 93 24.17 -2.27 24.91
C VAL A 93 24.82 -0.92 25.18
N SER A 94 26.14 -0.80 24.97
CA SER A 94 26.82 0.47 25.11
C SER A 94 26.53 1.42 23.93
N VAL A 95 26.75 2.72 24.12
CA VAL A 95 26.60 3.73 23.08
C VAL A 95 27.58 3.46 21.94
N GLU A 96 28.80 3.01 22.25
CA GLU A 96 29.82 2.65 21.27
C GLU A 96 29.35 1.50 20.38
N GLN A 97 28.79 0.43 20.97
CA GLN A 97 28.23 -0.70 20.24
C GLN A 97 27.07 -0.26 19.33
N LEU A 98 26.25 0.69 19.78
CA LEU A 98 25.16 1.26 18.97
C LEU A 98 25.73 2.02 17.77
N HIS A 99 26.76 2.86 17.98
CA HIS A 99 27.42 3.60 16.91
C HIS A 99 28.12 2.66 15.93
N GLU A 100 28.89 1.66 16.40
CA GLU A 100 29.51 0.65 15.53
C GLU A 100 28.46 -0.06 14.66
N ARG A 101 27.31 -0.41 15.24
CA ARG A 101 26.21 -1.00 14.47
C ARG A 101 25.64 -0.03 13.45
N GLN A 102 25.43 1.23 13.82
CA GLN A 102 24.93 2.28 12.95
C GLN A 102 25.87 2.50 11.76
N ASP A 103 27.18 2.61 12.02
CA ASP A 103 28.21 2.84 11.00
C ASP A 103 28.37 1.65 10.03
N SER A 104 27.95 0.45 10.46
CA SER A 104 27.94 -0.76 9.59
C SER A 104 26.76 -0.82 8.63
N LEU A 105 25.80 0.10 8.70
CA LEU A 105 24.62 0.09 7.85
C LEU A 105 24.86 0.90 6.57
N HIS A 106 24.36 0.39 5.46
CA HIS A 106 24.36 1.06 4.16
C HIS A 106 22.94 1.34 3.70
N PHE A 107 22.74 2.42 2.98
CA PHE A 107 21.42 2.86 2.52
C PHE A 107 20.77 1.90 1.52
N ASP A 108 21.55 1.08 0.84
CA ASP A 108 21.10 0.07 -0.13
C ASP A 108 20.77 -1.30 0.50
N GLN A 109 21.03 -1.46 1.81
CA GLN A 109 20.63 -2.69 2.51
C GLN A 109 19.12 -2.78 2.68
N ALA A 110 18.62 -4.02 2.73
CA ALA A 110 17.23 -4.30 3.07
C ALA A 110 16.87 -3.75 4.46
N VAL A 111 15.77 -3.04 4.55
CA VAL A 111 15.23 -2.51 5.81
C VAL A 111 13.80 -2.93 6.06
N ASN A 112 13.08 -3.31 4.99
CA ASN A 112 11.68 -3.66 5.09
C ASN A 112 11.30 -4.80 4.14
N ILE A 113 10.45 -5.69 4.61
CA ILE A 113 9.79 -6.71 3.80
C ILE A 113 8.29 -6.52 3.93
N GLN A 114 7.61 -6.30 2.82
CA GLN A 114 6.15 -6.22 2.78
C GLN A 114 5.57 -7.34 1.93
N TYR A 115 4.62 -8.05 2.50
CA TYR A 115 3.95 -9.14 1.81
C TYR A 115 2.80 -8.63 0.95
N THR A 116 2.87 -8.97 -0.35
CA THR A 116 1.81 -8.66 -1.32
C THR A 116 0.97 -9.89 -1.59
N SER A 117 -0.30 -9.70 -1.94
CA SER A 117 -1.17 -10.79 -2.40
C SER A 117 -0.64 -11.30 -3.74
N GLY A 118 0.04 -12.42 -3.73
CA GLY A 118 0.54 -13.06 -4.95
C GLY A 118 -0.59 -13.59 -5.83
N THR A 119 -0.44 -13.48 -7.14
CA THR A 119 -1.35 -14.11 -8.12
C THR A 119 -1.31 -15.64 -8.10
N THR A 120 -0.32 -16.22 -7.45
CA THR A 120 -0.05 -17.67 -7.36
C THR A 120 -0.53 -18.33 -6.06
N GLY A 121 -1.31 -17.63 -5.23
CA GLY A 121 -1.93 -18.15 -4.01
C GLY A 121 -1.18 -17.86 -2.71
N PHE A 122 0.15 -17.74 -2.71
CA PHE A 122 0.93 -17.38 -1.51
C PHE A 122 1.49 -15.96 -1.62
N PRO A 123 1.44 -15.17 -0.52
CA PRO A 123 2.03 -13.83 -0.51
C PRO A 123 3.53 -13.83 -0.80
N LYS A 124 3.99 -12.86 -1.59
CA LYS A 124 5.42 -12.65 -1.87
C LYS A 124 5.95 -11.50 -1.02
N GLY A 125 7.11 -11.67 -0.39
CA GLY A 125 7.75 -10.64 0.43
C GLY A 125 8.60 -9.70 -0.42
N ALA A 126 8.06 -8.56 -0.84
CA ALA A 126 8.82 -7.52 -1.53
C ALA A 126 9.85 -6.91 -0.55
N THR A 127 11.12 -6.97 -0.92
CA THR A 127 12.25 -6.52 -0.10
C THR A 127 12.68 -5.13 -0.51
N LEU A 128 12.57 -4.17 0.41
CA LEU A 128 12.83 -2.76 0.17
C LEU A 128 14.06 -2.30 0.96
N SER A 129 14.91 -1.50 0.33
CA SER A 129 16.06 -0.87 0.98
C SER A 129 15.69 0.47 1.63
N HIS A 130 16.57 0.99 2.49
CA HIS A 130 16.47 2.38 2.97
C HIS A 130 16.37 3.36 1.81
N TYR A 131 17.19 3.14 0.76
CA TYR A 131 17.24 3.99 -0.42
C TYR A 131 15.91 4.02 -1.19
N ASN A 132 15.28 2.85 -1.35
CA ASN A 132 13.99 2.76 -2.00
C ASN A 132 12.92 3.60 -1.27
N ILE A 133 12.66 3.25 0.00
CA ILE A 133 11.50 3.78 0.72
C ILE A 133 11.67 5.25 1.15
N LEU A 134 12.90 5.65 1.55
CA LEU A 134 13.12 7.02 2.00
C LEU A 134 13.01 8.01 0.85
N ASN A 135 13.63 7.71 -0.31
CA ASN A 135 13.52 8.57 -1.48
C ASN A 135 12.09 8.61 -2.03
N ASN A 136 11.36 7.49 -2.00
CA ASN A 136 9.98 7.49 -2.47
C ASN A 136 9.08 8.32 -1.56
N GLY A 137 9.22 8.20 -0.23
CA GLY A 137 8.52 9.06 0.72
C GLY A 137 8.84 10.55 0.50
N TYR A 138 10.12 10.88 0.26
CA TYR A 138 10.55 12.25 -0.06
C TYR A 138 9.90 12.76 -1.35
N MET A 139 10.00 12.05 -2.46
CA MET A 139 9.46 12.49 -3.75
C MET A 139 7.93 12.64 -3.74
N VAL A 140 7.23 11.78 -3.00
CA VAL A 140 5.77 11.91 -2.79
C VAL A 140 5.45 13.18 -2.01
N GLY A 141 6.19 13.45 -0.94
CA GLY A 141 6.00 14.66 -0.13
C GLY A 141 6.31 15.95 -0.91
N GLU A 142 7.38 15.95 -1.71
CA GLU A 142 7.71 17.07 -2.63
C GLU A 142 6.57 17.33 -3.62
N SER A 143 6.02 16.29 -4.24
CA SER A 143 4.91 16.43 -5.19
C SER A 143 3.65 17.01 -4.55
N LEU A 144 3.39 16.68 -3.28
CA LEU A 144 2.27 17.24 -2.50
C LEU A 144 2.56 18.65 -1.96
N GLY A 145 3.79 19.12 -2.08
CA GLY A 145 4.25 20.36 -1.45
C GLY A 145 4.13 20.32 0.07
N LEU A 146 4.46 19.17 0.69
CA LEU A 146 4.47 19.05 2.15
C LEU A 146 5.58 19.90 2.75
N SER A 147 5.34 20.41 3.96
CA SER A 147 6.27 21.24 4.71
C SER A 147 6.03 21.07 6.22
N ALA A 148 6.86 21.71 7.04
CA ALA A 148 6.75 21.65 8.50
C ALA A 148 5.44 22.23 9.08
N VAL A 149 4.68 23.00 8.29
CA VAL A 149 3.36 23.52 8.71
C VAL A 149 2.21 22.57 8.38
N ASP A 150 2.47 21.56 7.57
CA ASP A 150 1.43 20.61 7.16
C ASP A 150 1.14 19.56 8.24
N ARG A 151 -0.10 19.14 8.25
CA ARG A 151 -0.68 18.19 9.20
C ARG A 151 -1.43 17.12 8.40
N LEU A 152 -0.82 15.94 8.26
CA LEU A 152 -1.35 14.84 7.45
C LEU A 152 -2.12 13.84 8.29
N VAL A 153 -3.41 13.64 7.99
CA VAL A 153 -4.22 12.55 8.53
C VAL A 153 -4.01 11.29 7.70
N ILE A 154 -3.62 10.20 8.37
CA ILE A 154 -3.24 8.92 7.77
C ILE A 154 -4.18 7.81 8.28
N PRO A 155 -5.39 7.66 7.71
CA PRO A 155 -6.32 6.59 8.09
C PRO A 155 -6.00 5.26 7.40
N VAL A 156 -5.06 5.28 6.44
CA VAL A 156 -4.63 4.09 5.71
C VAL A 156 -3.69 3.22 6.54
N PRO A 157 -3.69 1.88 6.34
CA PRO A 157 -2.92 0.97 7.17
C PRO A 157 -1.40 1.23 7.11
N LEU A 158 -0.74 1.24 8.29
CA LEU A 158 0.70 1.43 8.42
C LEU A 158 1.53 0.18 8.06
N TYR A 159 0.90 -0.99 7.97
CA TYR A 159 1.58 -2.20 7.47
C TYR A 159 1.72 -2.21 5.94
N HIS A 160 1.14 -1.23 5.26
CA HIS A 160 1.17 -1.02 3.81
C HIS A 160 2.06 0.17 3.46
N CYS A 161 2.74 0.13 2.29
CA CYS A 161 3.56 1.24 1.81
C CYS A 161 2.80 2.57 1.76
N PHE A 162 1.49 2.58 1.52
CA PHE A 162 0.69 3.80 1.51
C PHE A 162 0.79 4.55 2.85
N GLY A 163 0.54 3.87 3.98
CA GLY A 163 0.66 4.50 5.29
C GLY A 163 2.11 4.69 5.72
N MET A 164 2.94 3.65 5.57
CA MET A 164 4.31 3.67 6.09
C MET A 164 5.25 4.56 5.27
N VAL A 165 5.29 4.41 3.96
CA VAL A 165 6.24 5.16 3.11
C VAL A 165 5.66 6.52 2.74
N MET A 166 4.52 6.54 2.05
CA MET A 166 3.93 7.79 1.58
C MET A 166 3.51 8.68 2.75
N GLY A 167 2.90 8.09 3.80
CA GLY A 167 2.48 8.81 5.00
C GLY A 167 3.66 9.12 5.93
N ASN A 168 4.17 8.12 6.64
CA ASN A 168 5.15 8.37 7.70
C ASN A 168 6.46 8.94 7.17
N LEU A 169 7.09 8.30 6.16
CA LEU A 169 8.36 8.80 5.64
C LEU A 169 8.19 10.11 4.87
N GLY A 170 7.08 10.31 4.16
CA GLY A 170 6.74 11.58 3.55
C GLY A 170 6.69 12.72 4.57
N CYS A 171 6.03 12.52 5.72
CA CYS A 171 6.01 13.49 6.81
C CYS A 171 7.39 13.70 7.45
N ILE A 172 8.11 12.62 7.75
CA ILE A 172 9.45 12.70 8.38
C ILE A 172 10.41 13.51 7.52
N THR A 173 10.44 13.29 6.22
CA THR A 173 11.35 13.98 5.30
C THR A 173 11.03 15.45 5.12
N HIS A 174 9.80 15.90 5.42
CA HIS A 174 9.34 17.28 5.28
C HIS A 174 9.07 17.99 6.61
N GLY A 175 9.26 17.28 7.75
CA GLY A 175 8.97 17.83 9.07
C GLY A 175 7.47 18.03 9.34
N SER A 176 6.59 17.41 8.55
CA SER A 176 5.14 17.50 8.69
C SER A 176 4.63 16.68 9.87
N THR A 177 3.49 17.08 10.43
CA THR A 177 2.85 16.35 11.52
C THR A 177 2.09 15.12 10.99
N MET A 178 2.34 13.94 11.57
CA MET A 178 1.58 12.71 11.33
C MET A 178 0.42 12.61 12.32
N ILE A 179 -0.79 12.35 11.83
CA ILE A 179 -2.00 12.21 12.64
C ILE A 179 -2.69 10.89 12.30
N TYR A 180 -2.89 10.05 13.30
CA TYR A 180 -3.57 8.77 13.17
C TYR A 180 -4.94 8.86 13.84
N PRO A 181 -6.06 8.80 13.07
CA PRO A 181 -7.40 9.05 13.62
C PRO A 181 -7.90 7.92 14.53
N SER A 182 -7.48 6.68 14.26
CA SER A 182 -7.94 5.49 15.00
C SER A 182 -7.11 4.26 14.65
N ASP A 183 -7.30 3.16 15.37
CA ASP A 183 -6.63 1.86 15.14
C ASP A 183 -7.03 1.21 13.81
N ALA A 184 -8.20 1.55 13.29
CA ALA A 184 -8.70 1.14 11.99
C ALA A 184 -9.48 2.29 11.37
N PHE A 185 -9.65 2.27 10.04
CA PHE A 185 -10.44 3.30 9.39
C PHE A 185 -11.86 3.37 9.93
N ASP A 186 -12.22 4.55 10.42
CA ASP A 186 -13.57 4.97 10.77
C ASP A 186 -13.82 6.33 10.13
N PRO A 187 -14.85 6.46 9.27
CA PRO A 187 -15.08 7.68 8.51
C PRO A 187 -15.45 8.87 9.41
N LEU A 188 -16.22 8.64 10.48
CA LEU A 188 -16.65 9.71 11.38
C LEU A 188 -15.49 10.22 12.24
N LEU A 189 -14.68 9.30 12.80
CA LEU A 189 -13.48 9.66 13.55
C LEU A 189 -12.47 10.37 12.66
N THR A 190 -12.34 9.96 11.41
CA THR A 190 -11.43 10.63 10.46
C THR A 190 -11.86 12.05 10.18
N LEU A 191 -13.15 12.29 9.89
CA LEU A 191 -13.69 13.65 9.67
C LEU A 191 -13.53 14.53 10.91
N ARG A 192 -13.81 14.00 12.09
CA ARG A 192 -13.61 14.69 13.37
C ARG A 192 -12.16 15.08 13.57
N THR A 193 -11.24 14.13 13.36
CA THR A 193 -9.80 14.36 13.50
C THR A 193 -9.30 15.44 12.52
N VAL A 194 -9.77 15.44 11.28
CA VAL A 194 -9.46 16.51 10.31
C VAL A 194 -9.85 17.88 10.85
N ALA A 195 -11.07 18.01 11.39
CA ALA A 195 -11.59 19.28 11.90
C ALA A 195 -10.86 19.73 13.19
N GLU A 196 -10.72 18.84 14.18
CA GLU A 196 -10.11 19.14 15.48
C GLU A 196 -8.62 19.48 15.34
N GLU A 197 -7.89 18.72 14.52
CA GLU A 197 -6.46 18.90 14.30
C GLU A 197 -6.14 19.94 13.21
N LYS A 198 -7.16 20.52 12.55
CA LYS A 198 -7.03 21.42 11.41
C LYS A 198 -6.05 20.86 10.37
N ALA A 199 -6.30 19.63 10.00
CA ALA A 199 -5.43 18.92 9.06
C ALA A 199 -5.40 19.61 7.70
N THR A 200 -4.21 19.67 7.09
CA THR A 200 -4.01 20.27 5.77
C THR A 200 -3.99 19.25 4.65
N ALA A 201 -3.75 17.99 5.01
CA ALA A 201 -3.66 16.88 4.06
C ALA A 201 -4.35 15.62 4.60
N LEU A 202 -4.91 14.83 3.67
CA LEU A 202 -5.61 13.58 4.00
C LEU A 202 -5.30 12.51 2.94
N TYR A 203 -4.95 11.31 3.40
CA TYR A 203 -4.78 10.14 2.54
C TYR A 203 -5.99 9.22 2.62
N GLY A 204 -6.27 8.51 1.54
CA GLY A 204 -7.30 7.47 1.54
C GLY A 204 -7.36 6.70 0.23
N VAL A 205 -7.98 5.54 0.31
CA VAL A 205 -8.43 4.82 -0.90
C VAL A 205 -9.82 5.35 -1.31
N PRO A 206 -10.25 5.18 -2.57
CA PRO A 206 -11.54 5.72 -3.03
C PRO A 206 -12.72 5.38 -2.13
N THR A 207 -12.82 4.13 -1.65
CA THR A 207 -13.90 3.69 -0.76
C THR A 207 -13.89 4.39 0.61
N MET A 208 -12.72 4.83 1.11
CA MET A 208 -12.64 5.64 2.33
C MET A 208 -13.20 7.04 2.09
N PHE A 209 -12.86 7.67 0.97
CA PHE A 209 -13.42 8.97 0.60
C PHE A 209 -14.93 8.90 0.39
N ILE A 210 -15.44 7.89 -0.29
CA ILE A 210 -16.88 7.66 -0.44
C ILE A 210 -17.54 7.55 0.93
N ALA A 211 -16.99 6.72 1.82
CA ALA A 211 -17.53 6.53 3.16
C ALA A 211 -17.54 7.82 4.00
N MET A 212 -16.54 8.69 3.86
CA MET A 212 -16.51 10.02 4.51
C MET A 212 -17.50 10.99 3.89
N LEU A 213 -17.60 11.04 2.56
CA LEU A 213 -18.52 11.90 1.82
C LEU A 213 -19.99 11.57 2.11
N ASP A 214 -20.30 10.30 2.34
CA ASP A 214 -21.66 9.82 2.59
C ASP A 214 -22.04 9.84 4.08
N GLN A 215 -21.16 10.34 4.98
CA GLN A 215 -21.52 10.50 6.39
C GLN A 215 -22.60 11.57 6.55
N PRO A 216 -23.75 11.28 7.19
CA PRO A 216 -24.80 12.26 7.44
C PRO A 216 -24.32 13.47 8.25
N GLN A 217 -23.38 13.26 9.16
CA GLN A 217 -22.79 14.27 10.04
C GLN A 217 -21.66 15.07 9.39
N ARG A 218 -21.28 14.79 8.13
CA ARG A 218 -20.12 15.45 7.48
C ARG A 218 -20.20 16.99 7.55
N ALA A 219 -21.40 17.55 7.37
CA ALA A 219 -21.61 19.00 7.41
C ALA A 219 -21.37 19.64 8.80
N GLU A 220 -21.23 18.84 9.85
CA GLU A 220 -20.92 19.30 11.20
C GLU A 220 -19.41 19.57 11.41
N PHE A 221 -18.56 19.09 10.49
CA PHE A 221 -17.11 19.21 10.59
C PHE A 221 -16.58 20.29 9.64
N ASP A 222 -15.74 21.17 10.17
CA ASP A 222 -14.99 22.14 9.37
C ASP A 222 -13.79 21.48 8.70
N LEU A 223 -13.90 21.24 7.40
CA LEU A 223 -12.85 20.64 6.58
C LEU A 223 -12.07 21.69 5.76
N SER A 224 -12.29 22.98 5.99
CA SER A 224 -11.73 24.07 5.18
C SER A 224 -10.22 24.22 5.28
N SER A 225 -9.58 23.57 6.25
CA SER A 225 -8.12 23.52 6.37
C SER A 225 -7.45 22.56 5.39
N LEU A 226 -8.20 21.60 4.83
CA LEU A 226 -7.66 20.66 3.84
C LEU A 226 -7.32 21.41 2.53
N ARG A 227 -6.18 21.06 1.94
CA ARG A 227 -5.76 21.54 0.62
C ARG A 227 -5.34 20.40 -0.30
N THR A 228 -4.65 19.37 0.23
CA THR A 228 -3.98 18.35 -0.56
C THR A 228 -4.18 16.95 0.06
N GLY A 229 -3.64 15.96 -0.60
CA GLY A 229 -3.63 14.57 -0.17
C GLY A 229 -3.55 13.62 -1.35
N ILE A 230 -3.69 12.34 -1.08
CA ILE A 230 -3.62 11.30 -2.10
C ILE A 230 -4.84 10.39 -2.04
N MET A 231 -5.43 10.16 -3.21
CA MET A 231 -6.36 9.08 -3.46
C MET A 231 -5.67 8.02 -4.31
N ALA A 232 -5.44 6.83 -3.77
CA ALA A 232 -4.68 5.77 -4.44
C ALA A 232 -5.09 4.37 -3.96
N GLY A 233 -4.47 3.33 -4.51
CA GLY A 233 -4.66 1.93 -4.11
C GLY A 233 -5.79 1.21 -4.83
N ALA A 234 -6.59 1.91 -5.60
CA ALA A 234 -7.62 1.38 -6.51
C ALA A 234 -7.90 2.40 -7.60
N THR A 235 -8.74 2.06 -8.57
CA THR A 235 -9.27 3.00 -9.55
C THR A 235 -10.00 4.14 -8.85
N CYS A 236 -9.66 5.38 -9.16
CA CYS A 236 -10.25 6.58 -8.56
C CYS A 236 -11.37 7.11 -9.45
N PRO A 237 -12.66 6.93 -9.08
CA PRO A 237 -13.77 7.40 -9.90
C PRO A 237 -13.77 8.93 -10.01
N ILE A 238 -14.01 9.44 -11.22
CA ILE A 238 -14.01 10.88 -11.53
C ILE A 238 -14.95 11.65 -10.61
N GLU A 239 -16.16 11.14 -10.42
CA GLU A 239 -17.17 11.80 -9.58
C GLU A 239 -16.78 11.86 -8.10
N VAL A 240 -16.11 10.83 -7.58
CA VAL A 240 -15.60 10.84 -6.20
C VAL A 240 -14.53 11.92 -6.07
N MET A 241 -13.62 12.04 -7.03
CA MET A 241 -12.59 13.06 -7.03
C MET A 241 -13.19 14.48 -7.05
N ARG A 242 -14.21 14.69 -7.90
CA ARG A 242 -14.93 15.98 -7.95
C ARG A 242 -15.60 16.32 -6.62
N ARG A 243 -16.23 15.34 -5.99
CA ARG A 243 -16.84 15.53 -4.66
C ARG A 243 -15.79 15.85 -3.60
N VAL A 244 -14.66 15.17 -3.59
CA VAL A 244 -13.55 15.44 -2.65
C VAL A 244 -13.04 16.87 -2.80
N ILE A 245 -12.87 17.36 -4.03
CA ILE A 245 -12.45 18.74 -4.31
C ILE A 245 -13.52 19.73 -3.80
N ASN A 246 -14.78 19.54 -4.17
CA ASN A 246 -15.84 20.52 -3.92
C ASN A 246 -16.36 20.48 -2.48
N GLU A 247 -16.43 19.29 -1.86
CA GLU A 247 -17.10 19.09 -0.58
C GLU A 247 -16.12 18.91 0.60
N MET A 248 -14.83 18.60 0.32
CA MET A 248 -13.79 18.46 1.34
C MET A 248 -12.64 19.48 1.18
N HIS A 249 -12.76 20.42 0.24
CA HIS A 249 -11.79 21.50 -0.03
C HIS A 249 -10.38 21.04 -0.49
N MET A 250 -10.21 19.79 -0.88
CA MET A 250 -8.93 19.23 -1.31
C MET A 250 -8.60 19.59 -2.77
N ASN A 251 -8.39 20.87 -3.05
CA ASN A 251 -8.20 21.36 -4.42
C ASN A 251 -6.94 20.81 -5.09
N GLU A 252 -5.94 20.42 -4.31
CA GLU A 252 -4.66 19.87 -4.76
C GLU A 252 -4.57 18.34 -4.53
N VAL A 253 -5.70 17.64 -4.38
CA VAL A 253 -5.69 16.19 -4.22
C VAL A 253 -5.09 15.53 -5.46
N GLN A 254 -4.21 14.54 -5.24
CA GLN A 254 -3.48 13.86 -6.30
C GLN A 254 -3.83 12.39 -6.37
N ILE A 255 -3.63 11.80 -7.53
CA ILE A 255 -3.62 10.35 -7.74
C ILE A 255 -2.16 9.89 -7.78
N ALA A 256 -1.87 8.77 -7.12
CA ALA A 256 -0.58 8.11 -7.18
C ALA A 256 -0.77 6.65 -7.61
N TYR A 257 0.05 6.20 -8.53
CA TYR A 257 0.09 4.83 -9.01
C TYR A 257 1.42 4.17 -8.64
N GLY A 258 1.32 2.92 -8.29
CA GLY A 258 2.47 2.06 -8.04
C GLY A 258 2.06 0.78 -7.31
N MET A 259 3.05 0.06 -6.86
CA MET A 259 2.92 -1.23 -6.19
C MET A 259 3.98 -1.37 -5.10
N THR A 260 3.82 -2.30 -4.19
CA THR A 260 4.81 -2.52 -3.10
C THR A 260 6.22 -2.71 -3.67
N GLU A 261 6.33 -3.40 -4.79
CA GLU A 261 7.55 -3.67 -5.52
C GLU A 261 8.23 -2.42 -6.11
N THR A 262 7.54 -1.27 -6.09
CA THR A 262 8.08 0.04 -6.51
C THR A 262 8.09 1.09 -5.41
N SER A 263 7.94 0.72 -4.14
CA SER A 263 8.26 1.46 -2.89
C SER A 263 7.41 2.67 -2.46
N PRO A 264 6.13 2.89 -2.76
CA PRO A 264 5.33 2.22 -3.76
C PRO A 264 5.15 3.02 -5.07
N VAL A 265 5.40 4.34 -5.10
CA VAL A 265 4.94 5.24 -6.17
C VAL A 265 5.90 5.28 -7.34
N SER A 266 5.38 4.97 -8.53
CA SER A 266 6.08 5.12 -9.81
C SER A 266 5.60 6.34 -10.59
N LEU A 267 4.30 6.63 -10.54
CA LEU A 267 3.68 7.76 -11.24
C LEU A 267 2.76 8.52 -10.29
N GLN A 268 2.66 9.82 -10.50
CA GLN A 268 1.82 10.70 -9.68
C GLN A 268 1.34 11.90 -10.51
N THR A 269 0.11 12.35 -10.26
CA THR A 269 -0.38 13.62 -10.81
C THR A 269 0.20 14.79 -10.02
N GLY A 270 0.35 15.93 -10.67
CA GLY A 270 0.81 17.16 -10.04
C GLY A 270 -0.32 17.99 -9.43
N PRO A 271 -0.03 18.89 -8.47
CA PRO A 271 -1.04 19.76 -7.87
C PRO A 271 -1.59 20.81 -8.84
N SER A 272 -0.82 21.14 -9.87
CA SER A 272 -1.18 22.08 -10.93
C SER A 272 -1.75 21.44 -12.19
N ASP A 273 -1.85 20.11 -12.22
CA ASP A 273 -2.47 19.41 -13.34
C ASP A 273 -3.97 19.75 -13.41
N ASP A 274 -4.49 19.91 -14.60
CA ASP A 274 -5.92 20.11 -14.81
C ASP A 274 -6.73 18.96 -14.22
N LEU A 275 -7.94 19.25 -13.74
CA LEU A 275 -8.80 18.24 -13.14
C LEU A 275 -9.00 17.02 -14.06
N GLU A 276 -9.17 17.25 -15.36
CA GLU A 276 -9.33 16.19 -16.36
C GLU A 276 -8.14 15.21 -16.32
N LEU A 277 -6.91 15.73 -16.34
CA LEU A 277 -5.69 14.91 -16.26
C LEU A 277 -5.57 14.16 -14.93
N ARG A 278 -5.94 14.81 -13.82
CA ARG A 278 -5.90 14.17 -12.49
C ARG A 278 -6.91 13.04 -12.32
N VAL A 279 -8.05 13.08 -13.02
CA VAL A 279 -9.10 12.06 -12.87
C VAL A 279 -9.05 10.98 -13.95
N THR A 280 -8.45 11.25 -15.11
CA THR A 280 -8.38 10.29 -16.23
C THR A 280 -7.05 9.58 -16.33
N THR A 281 -6.01 10.06 -15.63
CA THR A 281 -4.65 9.49 -15.67
C THR A 281 -4.13 9.18 -14.26
N VAL A 282 -3.05 8.44 -14.19
CA VAL A 282 -2.29 8.23 -12.94
C VAL A 282 -1.06 9.16 -12.86
N GLY A 283 -1.05 10.20 -13.69
CA GLY A 283 0.01 11.20 -13.72
C GLY A 283 1.20 10.81 -14.58
N ARG A 284 2.33 11.41 -14.26
CA ARG A 284 3.63 11.23 -14.94
C ARG A 284 4.59 10.47 -14.04
N THR A 285 5.64 9.95 -14.64
CA THR A 285 6.73 9.27 -13.93
C THR A 285 7.33 10.19 -12.86
N GLN A 286 7.47 9.67 -11.64
CA GLN A 286 8.14 10.36 -10.54
C GLN A 286 9.58 10.74 -10.91
N PRO A 287 10.13 11.84 -10.37
CA PRO A 287 11.52 12.22 -10.59
C PRO A 287 12.50 11.09 -10.28
N GLN A 288 13.56 10.98 -11.07
CA GLN A 288 14.61 9.95 -10.95
C GLN A 288 14.13 8.51 -11.23
N LEU A 289 12.94 8.35 -11.81
CA LEU A 289 12.43 7.09 -12.33
C LEU A 289 12.30 7.14 -13.85
N GLU A 290 12.23 5.99 -14.45
CA GLU A 290 11.94 5.80 -15.87
C GLU A 290 10.70 4.91 -16.00
N SER A 291 9.85 5.22 -16.97
CA SER A 291 8.69 4.38 -17.34
C SER A 291 8.64 4.17 -18.84
N LYS A 292 8.25 2.98 -19.24
CA LYS A 292 8.03 2.62 -20.64
C LYS A 292 6.77 1.76 -20.77
N ILE A 293 6.18 1.77 -21.97
CA ILE A 293 5.10 0.85 -22.34
C ILE A 293 5.65 -0.08 -23.43
N ILE A 294 5.44 -1.39 -23.27
CA ILE A 294 5.94 -2.41 -24.17
C ILE A 294 4.84 -3.34 -24.67
N ASP A 295 5.04 -3.93 -25.85
CA ASP A 295 4.22 -5.01 -26.38
C ASP A 295 4.65 -6.39 -25.77
N GLU A 296 3.93 -7.45 -26.16
CA GLU A 296 4.22 -8.82 -25.72
C GLU A 296 5.60 -9.32 -26.15
N ALA A 297 6.19 -8.74 -27.21
CA ALA A 297 7.53 -9.06 -27.68
C ALA A 297 8.63 -8.24 -26.95
N GLY A 298 8.25 -7.34 -26.02
CA GLY A 298 9.18 -6.49 -25.28
C GLY A 298 9.60 -5.22 -26.02
N ASN A 299 9.00 -4.89 -27.16
CA ASN A 299 9.30 -3.68 -27.91
C ASN A 299 8.54 -2.49 -27.37
N LEU A 300 9.14 -1.29 -27.45
CA LEU A 300 8.45 -0.04 -27.12
C LEU A 300 7.27 0.18 -28.07
N VAL A 301 6.11 0.50 -27.53
CA VAL A 301 4.94 0.87 -28.34
C VAL A 301 4.88 2.37 -28.60
N PRO A 302 4.23 2.80 -29.70
CA PRO A 302 3.96 4.22 -29.94
C PRO A 302 3.12 4.86 -28.84
N ARG A 303 3.21 6.17 -28.66
CA ARG A 303 2.37 6.94 -27.74
C ARG A 303 0.88 6.70 -28.05
N GLY A 304 0.07 6.58 -26.98
CA GLY A 304 -1.36 6.26 -27.10
C GLY A 304 -1.69 4.79 -27.29
N THR A 305 -0.70 3.93 -27.58
CA THR A 305 -0.91 2.48 -27.72
C THR A 305 -0.86 1.80 -26.34
N ILE A 306 -1.78 0.85 -26.13
CA ILE A 306 -1.81 0.06 -24.89
C ILE A 306 -0.73 -1.04 -24.95
N GLY A 307 -0.03 -1.23 -23.85
CA GLY A 307 0.94 -2.29 -23.61
C GLY A 307 1.26 -2.42 -22.12
N GLU A 308 2.19 -3.29 -21.77
CA GLU A 308 2.62 -3.44 -20.37
C GLU A 308 3.42 -2.23 -19.90
N LEU A 309 3.03 -1.66 -18.75
CA LEU A 309 3.79 -0.64 -18.08
C LEU A 309 4.99 -1.26 -17.34
N CYS A 310 6.18 -0.72 -17.60
CA CYS A 310 7.40 -1.08 -16.87
C CYS A 310 8.00 0.16 -16.21
N THR A 311 8.56 -0.02 -15.02
CA THR A 311 9.23 1.04 -14.23
C THR A 311 10.66 0.64 -13.91
N ARG A 312 11.59 1.60 -13.93
CA ARG A 312 13.00 1.42 -13.53
C ARG A 312 13.48 2.60 -12.70
N GLY A 313 14.37 2.34 -11.77
CA GLY A 313 15.07 3.35 -10.98
C GLY A 313 15.10 3.05 -9.50
N TYR A 314 15.36 4.07 -8.68
CA TYR A 314 15.59 3.92 -7.25
C TYR A 314 14.45 3.25 -6.48
N SER A 315 13.22 3.33 -6.97
CA SER A 315 12.05 2.81 -6.26
C SER A 315 11.87 1.30 -6.41
N VAL A 316 12.48 0.67 -7.42
CA VAL A 316 12.34 -0.77 -7.67
C VAL A 316 12.95 -1.55 -6.52
N MET A 317 12.21 -2.52 -5.98
CA MET A 317 12.62 -3.39 -4.88
C MET A 317 13.94 -4.11 -5.15
N LEU A 318 14.60 -4.56 -4.10
CA LEU A 318 15.78 -5.45 -4.22
C LEU A 318 15.42 -6.82 -4.80
N GLY A 319 14.17 -7.24 -4.65
CA GLY A 319 13.63 -8.50 -5.12
C GLY A 319 12.63 -9.08 -4.12
N TYR A 320 12.09 -10.25 -4.42
CA TYR A 320 11.27 -10.99 -3.47
C TYR A 320 12.15 -11.79 -2.52
N TRP A 321 11.92 -11.62 -1.22
CA TRP A 321 12.67 -12.29 -0.15
C TRP A 321 12.66 -13.79 -0.31
N ASN A 322 13.87 -14.41 -0.33
CA ASN A 322 14.06 -15.86 -0.54
C ASN A 322 13.33 -16.42 -1.78
N ASN A 323 13.13 -15.61 -2.82
CA ASN A 323 12.47 -16.03 -4.06
C ASN A 323 13.18 -15.44 -5.30
N PRO A 324 14.39 -15.96 -5.63
CA PRO A 324 15.17 -15.46 -6.78
C PRO A 324 14.46 -15.69 -8.12
N GLN A 325 13.71 -16.80 -8.25
CA GLN A 325 12.96 -17.07 -9.48
C GLN A 325 11.86 -16.02 -9.69
N GLY A 326 11.01 -15.79 -8.69
CA GLY A 326 9.96 -14.76 -8.80
C GLY A 326 10.54 -13.35 -8.99
N THR A 327 11.74 -13.09 -8.47
CA THR A 327 12.46 -11.84 -8.71
C THR A 327 12.87 -11.70 -10.18
N ALA A 328 13.46 -12.74 -10.77
CA ALA A 328 13.88 -12.74 -12.17
C ALA A 328 12.71 -12.68 -13.16
N GLU A 329 11.52 -13.17 -12.75
CA GLU A 329 10.28 -13.05 -13.52
C GLU A 329 9.72 -11.62 -13.48
N ALA A 330 9.92 -10.89 -12.37
CA ALA A 330 9.36 -9.57 -12.16
C ALA A 330 10.30 -8.43 -12.59
N ILE A 331 11.61 -8.63 -12.48
CA ILE A 331 12.63 -7.62 -12.81
C ILE A 331 13.56 -8.19 -13.87
N ASP A 332 13.60 -7.57 -15.04
CA ASP A 332 14.46 -7.99 -16.13
C ASP A 332 15.96 -7.68 -15.87
N GLN A 333 16.83 -8.20 -16.74
CA GLN A 333 18.29 -7.99 -16.61
C GLN A 333 18.73 -6.54 -16.77
N ALA A 334 17.90 -5.67 -17.35
CA ALA A 334 18.15 -4.23 -17.48
C ALA A 334 17.58 -3.42 -16.31
N GLY A 335 17.01 -4.10 -15.29
CA GLY A 335 16.47 -3.48 -14.08
C GLY A 335 15.05 -2.92 -14.23
N TRP A 336 14.33 -3.31 -15.28
CA TRP A 336 12.92 -2.93 -15.44
C TRP A 336 12.03 -3.85 -14.64
N MET A 337 11.22 -3.27 -13.77
CA MET A 337 10.11 -3.93 -13.10
C MET A 337 8.92 -4.03 -14.06
N HIS A 338 8.49 -5.24 -14.36
CA HIS A 338 7.28 -5.56 -15.09
C HIS A 338 6.10 -5.48 -14.14
N THR A 339 5.20 -4.52 -14.34
CA THR A 339 4.11 -4.28 -13.37
C THR A 339 2.96 -5.28 -13.52
N GLY A 340 2.84 -5.89 -14.69
CA GLY A 340 1.66 -6.69 -15.07
C GLY A 340 0.40 -5.84 -15.32
N ASP A 341 0.52 -4.52 -15.29
CA ASP A 341 -0.57 -3.59 -15.58
C ASP A 341 -0.45 -3.09 -17.02
N LEU A 342 -1.56 -3.07 -17.73
CA LEU A 342 -1.69 -2.52 -19.08
C LEU A 342 -1.99 -1.02 -19.01
N ALA A 343 -1.26 -0.25 -19.79
CA ALA A 343 -1.37 1.20 -19.79
C ALA A 343 -1.07 1.77 -21.17
N SER A 344 -1.51 3.01 -21.38
CA SER A 344 -1.06 3.85 -22.48
C SER A 344 -0.42 5.12 -21.95
N MET A 345 0.46 5.74 -22.74
CA MET A 345 1.12 7.00 -22.38
C MET A 345 0.90 8.01 -23.50
N ASN A 346 0.40 9.20 -23.16
CA ASN A 346 0.18 10.27 -24.13
C ASN A 346 1.49 11.00 -24.49
N GLU A 347 1.42 11.96 -25.43
CA GLU A 347 2.58 12.73 -25.90
C GLU A 347 3.22 13.55 -24.77
N GLU A 348 2.46 13.96 -23.77
CA GLU A 348 2.93 14.77 -22.63
C GLU A 348 3.49 13.90 -21.48
N GLY A 349 3.45 12.56 -21.62
CA GLY A 349 3.96 11.61 -20.65
C GLY A 349 2.99 11.21 -19.54
N TYR A 350 1.72 11.60 -19.63
CA TYR A 350 0.69 11.11 -18.71
C TYR A 350 0.29 9.68 -19.06
N VAL A 351 0.14 8.86 -18.04
CA VAL A 351 -0.17 7.44 -18.17
C VAL A 351 -1.62 7.18 -17.75
N CYS A 352 -2.34 6.46 -18.60
CA CYS A 352 -3.67 5.95 -18.32
C CYS A 352 -3.58 4.43 -18.12
N ILE A 353 -4.04 3.91 -16.99
CA ILE A 353 -4.10 2.47 -16.73
C ILE A 353 -5.35 1.91 -17.40
N ALA A 354 -5.18 0.93 -18.27
CA ALA A 354 -6.28 0.24 -18.94
C ALA A 354 -6.81 -0.96 -18.12
N GLY A 355 -5.97 -1.58 -17.31
CA GLY A 355 -6.32 -2.73 -16.47
C GLY A 355 -5.10 -3.58 -16.15
N ARG A 356 -5.35 -4.77 -15.61
CA ARG A 356 -4.28 -5.77 -15.44
C ARG A 356 -4.25 -6.72 -16.62
N ASN A 357 -3.07 -7.11 -17.04
CA ASN A 357 -2.89 -8.06 -18.14
C ASN A 357 -3.69 -9.36 -17.89
N LYS A 358 -3.67 -9.87 -16.65
CA LYS A 358 -4.38 -11.08 -16.25
C LYS A 358 -5.91 -10.93 -16.14
N ASP A 359 -6.41 -9.71 -15.99
CA ASP A 359 -7.83 -9.41 -15.82
C ASP A 359 -8.47 -8.93 -17.14
N MET A 360 -7.67 -8.76 -18.21
CA MET A 360 -8.13 -8.46 -19.54
C MET A 360 -9.00 -9.61 -20.07
N ILE A 361 -10.19 -9.29 -20.55
CA ILE A 361 -11.16 -10.27 -21.05
C ILE A 361 -10.94 -10.44 -22.55
N ILE A 362 -10.72 -11.68 -22.99
CA ILE A 362 -10.55 -11.98 -24.42
C ILE A 362 -11.83 -12.62 -24.95
N ARG A 363 -12.70 -11.78 -25.56
CA ARG A 363 -13.99 -12.21 -26.08
C ARG A 363 -14.00 -12.25 -27.61
N GLY A 364 -14.04 -13.43 -28.15
CA GLY A 364 -14.07 -13.63 -29.60
C GLY A 364 -12.82 -13.13 -30.35
N GLY A 365 -11.69 -13.00 -29.66
CA GLY A 365 -10.44 -12.46 -30.18
C GLY A 365 -10.27 -10.94 -29.96
N GLU A 366 -11.27 -10.28 -29.36
CA GLU A 366 -11.19 -8.86 -29.00
C GLU A 366 -10.77 -8.70 -27.54
N ASN A 367 -9.83 -7.81 -27.28
CA ASN A 367 -9.38 -7.46 -25.94
C ASN A 367 -10.34 -6.43 -25.32
N ILE A 368 -10.93 -6.78 -24.21
CA ILE A 368 -11.86 -5.92 -23.45
C ILE A 368 -11.24 -5.63 -22.10
N TYR A 369 -11.16 -4.36 -21.77
CA TYR A 369 -10.57 -3.89 -20.52
C TYR A 369 -11.68 -3.62 -19.50
N PRO A 370 -11.76 -4.39 -18.40
CA PRO A 370 -12.81 -4.24 -17.39
C PRO A 370 -13.02 -2.81 -16.91
N ARG A 371 -11.94 -2.08 -16.73
CA ARG A 371 -11.94 -0.69 -16.24
C ARG A 371 -12.79 0.25 -17.13
N GLU A 372 -12.70 0.12 -18.45
CA GLU A 372 -13.46 0.96 -19.37
C GLU A 372 -14.97 0.79 -19.14
N LEU A 373 -15.40 -0.46 -18.94
CA LEU A 373 -16.80 -0.76 -18.64
C LEU A 373 -17.20 -0.31 -17.23
N GLU A 374 -16.33 -0.49 -16.24
CA GLU A 374 -16.56 -0.07 -14.86
C GLU A 374 -16.74 1.46 -14.77
N GLU A 375 -15.88 2.22 -15.45
CA GLU A 375 -16.00 3.69 -15.52
C GLU A 375 -17.32 4.12 -16.18
N PHE A 376 -17.75 3.41 -17.24
CA PHE A 376 -19.05 3.67 -17.84
C PHE A 376 -20.20 3.41 -16.86
N PHE A 377 -20.18 2.30 -16.12
CA PHE A 377 -21.21 2.00 -15.13
C PHE A 377 -21.24 3.02 -13.99
N PHE A 378 -20.09 3.53 -13.54
CA PHE A 378 -20.02 4.57 -12.51
C PHE A 378 -20.66 5.90 -12.91
N THR A 379 -20.88 6.15 -14.18
CA THR A 379 -21.65 7.34 -14.64
C THR A 379 -23.14 7.27 -14.27
N HIS A 380 -23.64 6.07 -13.95
CA HIS A 380 -25.05 5.90 -13.61
C HIS A 380 -25.31 6.23 -12.13
N PRO A 381 -26.23 7.16 -11.81
CA PRO A 381 -26.39 7.69 -10.44
C PRO A 381 -26.86 6.66 -9.40
N ALA A 382 -27.39 5.52 -9.83
CA ALA A 382 -27.78 4.45 -8.90
C ALA A 382 -26.63 3.50 -8.54
N VAL A 383 -25.49 3.55 -9.25
CA VAL A 383 -24.36 2.64 -9.05
C VAL A 383 -23.45 3.14 -7.94
N ALA A 384 -23.35 2.35 -6.87
CA ALA A 384 -22.44 2.62 -5.76
C ALA A 384 -21.07 1.96 -5.93
N ASP A 385 -21.05 0.78 -6.60
CA ASP A 385 -19.83 0.01 -6.86
C ASP A 385 -20.06 -0.96 -8.01
N VAL A 386 -19.01 -1.27 -8.79
CA VAL A 386 -19.08 -2.20 -9.89
C VAL A 386 -17.75 -2.92 -10.08
N GLN A 387 -17.83 -4.20 -10.41
CA GLN A 387 -16.69 -5.02 -10.79
C GLN A 387 -17.05 -5.79 -12.06
N VAL A 388 -16.23 -5.65 -13.10
CA VAL A 388 -16.36 -6.37 -14.35
C VAL A 388 -15.33 -7.50 -14.42
N ILE A 389 -15.79 -8.71 -14.77
CA ILE A 389 -14.93 -9.90 -14.88
C ILE A 389 -15.24 -10.69 -16.15
N GLY A 390 -14.25 -11.43 -16.65
CA GLY A 390 -14.45 -12.47 -17.68
C GLY A 390 -14.84 -13.79 -17.03
N ILE A 391 -15.80 -14.47 -17.63
CA ILE A 391 -16.12 -15.86 -17.28
C ILE A 391 -15.94 -16.76 -18.50
N PRO A 392 -15.51 -18.03 -18.32
CA PRO A 392 -15.33 -18.95 -19.44
C PRO A 392 -16.60 -19.10 -20.28
N CYS A 393 -16.50 -18.98 -21.59
CA CYS A 393 -17.58 -19.15 -22.56
C CYS A 393 -17.14 -20.04 -23.73
N SER A 394 -17.88 -21.14 -23.97
CA SER A 394 -17.56 -22.11 -25.04
C SER A 394 -17.60 -21.52 -26.44
N ARG A 395 -18.36 -20.42 -26.65
CA ARG A 395 -18.54 -19.80 -27.97
C ARG A 395 -17.50 -18.70 -28.25
N TYR A 396 -17.14 -17.92 -27.24
CA TYR A 396 -16.33 -16.71 -27.40
C TYR A 396 -15.00 -16.75 -26.66
N GLY A 397 -14.67 -17.85 -25.97
CA GLY A 397 -13.55 -17.96 -25.05
C GLY A 397 -13.93 -17.43 -23.66
N GLU A 398 -14.28 -16.15 -23.61
CA GLU A 398 -14.81 -15.51 -22.39
C GLU A 398 -16.09 -14.72 -22.68
N GLU A 399 -16.88 -14.48 -21.64
CA GLU A 399 -18.06 -13.63 -21.63
C GLU A 399 -17.95 -12.62 -20.50
N ILE A 400 -18.51 -11.43 -20.70
CA ILE A 400 -18.42 -10.31 -19.75
C ILE A 400 -19.53 -10.44 -18.71
N VAL A 401 -19.18 -10.32 -17.44
CA VAL A 401 -20.12 -10.23 -16.33
C VAL A 401 -19.79 -9.01 -15.48
N ALA A 402 -20.81 -8.19 -15.20
CA ALA A 402 -20.70 -7.05 -14.27
C ALA A 402 -21.44 -7.37 -12.96
N TRP A 403 -20.75 -7.22 -11.85
CA TRP A 403 -21.33 -7.26 -10.52
C TRP A 403 -21.54 -5.83 -10.05
N ILE A 404 -22.81 -5.43 -9.89
CA ILE A 404 -23.17 -4.05 -9.61
C ILE A 404 -23.80 -3.97 -8.21
N LYS A 405 -23.28 -3.05 -7.40
CA LYS A 405 -23.86 -2.66 -6.11
C LYS A 405 -24.56 -1.32 -6.30
N PHE A 406 -25.81 -1.27 -5.95
CA PHE A 406 -26.58 -0.03 -6.01
C PHE A 406 -26.56 0.75 -4.71
N HIS A 407 -26.73 2.07 -4.77
CA HIS A 407 -27.00 2.90 -3.62
C HIS A 407 -28.30 2.46 -2.90
N PRO A 408 -28.44 2.68 -1.58
CA PRO A 408 -29.67 2.36 -0.86
C PRO A 408 -30.91 2.98 -1.52
N GLY A 409 -31.95 2.16 -1.75
CA GLY A 409 -33.20 2.58 -2.39
C GLY A 409 -33.23 2.42 -3.92
N HIS A 410 -32.18 1.91 -4.51
CA HIS A 410 -32.11 1.53 -5.95
C HIS A 410 -32.00 0.00 -6.11
N SER A 411 -32.46 -0.53 -7.26
CA SER A 411 -32.44 -1.97 -7.60
C SER A 411 -32.23 -2.18 -9.08
#